data_088cf73d453afcab6826ddedc291dadb
#
_entry.id   088cf73d453afcab6826ddedc291dadb
#
_cell.length_a   1.000
_cell.length_b   1.000
_cell.length_c   1.000
_cell.angle_alpha   90.00
_cell.angle_beta   90.00
_cell.angle_gamma   90.00
#
_symmetry.space_group_name_H-M   'P 1'
#
loop_
_entity.id
_entity.type
_entity.pdbx_description
1 polymer ?
#
loop_
_entity_poly.entity_id
_entity_poly.type
_entity_poly.pdbx_seq_one_letter_code
_entity_poly.pdbx_strand_id
1 'polypeptide(L)'
;LDTHYMYSDLVEIVEQAGENVDTILVPKAGTDSDVYMVDCLLTQIETHKKIKNKIGIECLIETALGMSNIKEIAKSSERLEALHFGVADYAASLRARTVVIGGLNPDYPGDQWHHGLSELVMTCRAYGLRAIDGPFGDFNDPEAYIAAAKRGAAIGIEGKWAIHPSQIDLANKVFSPPEAEVNKAKRILEELEKAAKEGKGAAQLDGRMIDAASARMAENIVNIDKLINNK
;
A
#
# COMPACT_ATOMS: atom_id res chain seq x y z
N LEU A 1 7.41 16.88 -7.41
CA LEU A 1 7.67 17.09 -8.84
C LEU A 1 7.45 18.55 -9.29
N ASP A 2 6.63 19.31 -8.58
CA ASP A 2 6.20 20.66 -8.94
C ASP A 2 7.14 21.78 -8.42
N THR A 3 8.30 21.45 -7.87
CA THR A 3 9.30 22.40 -7.39
C THR A 3 10.61 22.28 -8.16
N HIS A 4 11.41 23.34 -8.13
CA HIS A 4 12.75 23.36 -8.75
C HIS A 4 13.82 22.57 -7.96
N TYR A 5 13.48 22.04 -6.78
CA TYR A 5 14.40 21.27 -5.94
C TYR A 5 14.50 19.81 -6.35
N MET A 6 13.44 19.25 -6.90
CA MET A 6 13.28 17.79 -7.07
C MET A 6 14.49 17.12 -7.73
N TYR A 7 14.96 17.69 -8.84
CA TYR A 7 16.05 17.07 -9.58
C TYR A 7 17.36 17.09 -8.78
N SER A 8 17.67 18.20 -8.10
CA SER A 8 18.89 18.29 -7.28
C SER A 8 18.81 17.39 -6.05
N ASP A 9 17.66 17.34 -5.36
CA ASP A 9 17.47 16.47 -4.22
C ASP A 9 17.66 15.00 -4.60
N LEU A 10 17.06 14.57 -5.73
CA LEU A 10 17.19 13.20 -6.21
C LEU A 10 18.65 12.88 -6.57
N VAL A 11 19.30 13.74 -7.34
CA VAL A 11 20.68 13.53 -7.78
C VAL A 11 21.62 13.51 -6.58
N GLU A 12 21.56 14.51 -5.70
CA GLU A 12 22.47 14.60 -4.56
C GLU A 12 22.32 13.41 -3.59
N ILE A 13 21.10 13.02 -3.25
CA ILE A 13 20.85 11.88 -2.34
C ILE A 13 21.37 10.58 -2.96
N VAL A 14 21.01 10.32 -4.20
CA VAL A 14 21.39 9.05 -4.83
C VAL A 14 22.88 8.98 -5.13
N GLU A 15 23.50 10.10 -5.52
CA GLU A 15 24.95 10.13 -5.73
C GLU A 15 25.77 9.96 -4.45
N GLN A 16 25.27 10.43 -3.30
CA GLN A 16 26.00 10.40 -2.04
C GLN A 16 25.68 9.17 -1.20
N ALA A 17 24.44 8.66 -1.26
CA ALA A 17 23.95 7.62 -0.35
C ALA A 17 23.21 6.47 -1.06
N GLY A 18 23.20 6.41 -2.38
CA GLY A 18 22.37 5.46 -3.14
C GLY A 18 22.58 3.98 -2.81
N GLU A 19 23.78 3.61 -2.33
CA GLU A 19 24.01 2.23 -1.85
C GLU A 19 23.20 1.87 -0.59
N ASN A 20 22.68 2.86 0.13
CA ASN A 20 21.89 2.71 1.34
C ASN A 20 20.40 3.13 1.15
N VAL A 21 20.01 3.37 -0.09
CA VAL A 21 18.64 3.77 -0.45
C VAL A 21 17.95 2.59 -1.12
N ASP A 22 16.88 2.10 -0.51
CA ASP A 22 16.09 1.01 -1.08
C ASP A 22 15.06 1.53 -2.09
N THR A 23 14.33 2.60 -1.73
CA THR A 23 13.26 3.17 -2.57
C THR A 23 13.25 4.69 -2.53
N ILE A 24 12.74 5.29 -3.60
CA ILE A 24 12.41 6.73 -3.68
C ILE A 24 10.91 6.88 -3.79
N LEU A 25 10.31 7.62 -2.86
CA LEU A 25 8.89 7.99 -2.92
C LEU A 25 8.70 9.27 -3.72
N VAL A 26 7.99 9.17 -4.84
CA VAL A 26 7.69 10.27 -5.75
C VAL A 26 6.36 10.93 -5.34
N PRO A 27 6.37 12.16 -4.79
CA PRO A 27 5.15 12.84 -4.40
C PRO A 27 4.42 13.39 -5.64
N LYS A 28 3.10 13.55 -5.54
CA LYS A 28 2.24 14.15 -6.57
C LYS A 28 2.42 13.56 -7.96
N ALA A 29 2.68 12.25 -8.06
CA ALA A 29 2.72 11.57 -9.34
C ALA A 29 1.37 11.75 -10.06
N GLY A 30 1.39 12.44 -11.18
CA GLY A 30 0.21 12.79 -11.96
C GLY A 30 0.06 12.00 -13.24
N THR A 31 1.19 11.55 -13.80
CA THR A 31 1.26 10.80 -15.06
C THR A 31 2.37 9.74 -15.02
N ASP A 32 2.36 8.83 -15.99
CA ASP A 32 3.43 7.87 -16.25
C ASP A 32 4.78 8.54 -16.55
N SER A 33 4.76 9.70 -17.19
CA SER A 33 5.96 10.47 -17.52
C SER A 33 6.73 10.95 -16.28
N ASP A 34 6.02 11.21 -15.18
CA ASP A 34 6.63 11.59 -13.90
C ASP A 34 7.50 10.44 -13.35
N VAL A 35 6.99 9.23 -13.42
CA VAL A 35 7.71 8.02 -12.99
C VAL A 35 8.87 7.72 -13.94
N TYR A 36 8.64 7.82 -15.25
CA TYR A 36 9.64 7.58 -16.27
C TYR A 36 10.85 8.52 -16.13
N MET A 37 10.62 9.79 -15.82
CA MET A 37 11.69 10.76 -15.58
C MET A 37 12.57 10.32 -14.39
N VAL A 38 11.96 9.91 -13.28
CA VAL A 38 12.70 9.44 -12.10
C VAL A 38 13.47 8.15 -12.41
N ASP A 39 12.86 7.20 -13.10
CA ASP A 39 13.52 5.95 -13.51
C ASP A 39 14.75 6.22 -14.39
N CYS A 40 14.64 7.12 -15.36
CA CYS A 40 15.78 7.53 -16.21
C CYS A 40 16.93 8.13 -15.39
N LEU A 41 16.65 9.01 -14.44
CA LEU A 41 17.67 9.60 -13.58
C LEU A 41 18.33 8.55 -12.70
N LEU A 42 17.56 7.70 -12.01
CA LEU A 42 18.06 6.62 -11.19
C LEU A 42 18.98 5.69 -12.01
N THR A 43 18.53 5.27 -13.18
CA THR A 43 19.29 4.37 -14.06
C THR A 43 20.66 4.96 -14.46
N GLN A 44 20.69 6.26 -14.78
CA GLN A 44 21.94 6.95 -15.15
C GLN A 44 22.88 7.09 -13.95
N ILE A 45 22.36 7.47 -12.78
CA ILE A 45 23.18 7.63 -11.57
C ILE A 45 23.71 6.31 -11.09
N GLU A 46 22.88 5.26 -11.01
CA GLU A 46 23.29 3.90 -10.65
C GLU A 46 24.41 3.39 -11.54
N THR A 47 24.26 3.60 -12.86
CA THR A 47 25.30 3.22 -13.83
C THR A 47 26.60 3.99 -13.62
N HIS A 48 26.53 5.31 -13.46
CA HIS A 48 27.68 6.18 -13.25
C HIS A 48 28.41 5.88 -11.94
N LYS A 49 27.66 5.73 -10.86
CA LYS A 49 28.20 5.48 -9.51
C LYS A 49 28.50 3.99 -9.26
N LYS A 50 28.11 3.08 -10.16
CA LYS A 50 28.24 1.62 -10.04
C LYS A 50 27.50 1.07 -8.81
N ILE A 51 26.34 1.64 -8.49
CA ILE A 51 25.45 1.17 -7.43
C ILE A 51 24.95 -0.23 -7.84
N LYS A 52 25.10 -1.20 -6.93
CA LYS A 52 24.79 -2.61 -7.26
C LYS A 52 23.31 -2.93 -7.14
N ASN A 53 22.66 -2.36 -6.14
CA ASN A 53 21.24 -2.59 -5.88
C ASN A 53 20.42 -1.59 -6.71
N LYS A 54 19.42 -2.10 -7.42
CA LYS A 54 18.49 -1.27 -8.15
C LYS A 54 17.56 -0.57 -7.15
N ILE A 55 17.53 0.76 -7.14
CA ILE A 55 16.67 1.54 -6.27
C ILE A 55 15.25 1.46 -6.79
N GLY A 56 14.30 1.07 -5.93
CA GLY A 56 12.87 1.02 -6.24
C GLY A 56 12.24 2.41 -6.33
N ILE A 57 11.05 2.46 -6.90
CA ILE A 57 10.20 3.66 -6.94
C ILE A 57 8.89 3.35 -6.24
N GLU A 58 8.45 4.27 -5.41
CA GLU A 58 7.09 4.30 -4.87
C GLU A 58 6.41 5.61 -5.29
N CYS A 59 5.11 5.63 -5.50
CA CYS A 59 4.40 6.83 -5.89
C CYS A 59 3.32 7.22 -4.90
N LEU A 60 3.26 8.51 -4.56
CA LEU A 60 2.18 9.08 -3.77
C LEU A 60 1.10 9.63 -4.70
N ILE A 61 -0.04 8.95 -4.70
CA ILE A 61 -1.24 9.31 -5.46
C ILE A 61 -2.06 10.26 -4.58
N GLU A 62 -1.91 11.54 -4.83
CA GLU A 62 -2.44 12.59 -3.96
C GLU A 62 -3.04 13.77 -4.73
N THR A 63 -3.32 13.57 -6.02
CA THR A 63 -4.02 14.55 -6.84
C THR A 63 -5.14 13.90 -7.63
N ALA A 64 -6.14 14.70 -8.03
CA ALA A 64 -7.20 14.24 -8.93
C ALA A 64 -6.63 13.71 -10.24
N LEU A 65 -5.58 14.35 -10.77
CA LEU A 65 -4.88 13.92 -11.99
C LEU A 65 -4.21 12.55 -11.77
N GLY A 66 -3.44 12.40 -10.68
CA GLY A 66 -2.76 11.13 -10.37
C GLY A 66 -3.75 9.99 -10.17
N MET A 67 -4.86 10.23 -9.48
CA MET A 67 -5.90 9.22 -9.31
C MET A 67 -6.58 8.87 -10.63
N SER A 68 -6.81 9.85 -11.50
CA SER A 68 -7.37 9.61 -12.84
C SER A 68 -6.46 8.79 -13.74
N ASN A 69 -5.14 8.91 -13.58
CA ASN A 69 -4.11 8.21 -14.34
C ASN A 69 -3.46 7.04 -13.59
N ILE A 70 -4.04 6.60 -12.47
CA ILE A 70 -3.40 5.65 -11.57
C ILE A 70 -2.94 4.35 -12.25
N LYS A 71 -3.69 3.87 -13.24
CA LYS A 71 -3.37 2.65 -13.99
C LYS A 71 -2.18 2.85 -14.94
N GLU A 72 -2.07 4.03 -15.54
CA GLU A 72 -0.93 4.37 -16.39
C GLU A 72 0.34 4.52 -15.54
N ILE A 73 0.23 5.18 -14.38
CA ILE A 73 1.30 5.28 -13.39
C ILE A 73 1.74 3.89 -12.94
N ALA A 74 0.80 3.01 -12.58
CA ALA A 74 1.09 1.69 -12.02
C ALA A 74 1.88 0.75 -12.96
N LYS A 75 1.82 0.96 -14.27
CA LYS A 75 2.54 0.15 -15.28
C LYS A 75 3.75 0.82 -15.89
N SER A 76 4.12 2.03 -15.43
CA SER A 76 5.09 2.89 -16.11
C SER A 76 6.54 2.51 -15.91
N SER A 77 6.87 1.74 -14.90
CA SER A 77 8.25 1.29 -14.60
C SER A 77 8.27 -0.06 -13.88
N GLU A 78 9.24 -0.90 -14.23
CA GLU A 78 9.53 -2.14 -13.50
C GLU A 78 10.15 -1.89 -12.11
N ARG A 79 10.55 -0.64 -11.80
CA ARG A 79 11.04 -0.21 -10.49
C ARG A 79 9.92 0.07 -9.51
N LEU A 80 8.69 0.21 -10.01
CA LEU A 80 7.57 0.60 -9.16
C LEU A 80 7.20 -0.54 -8.22
N GLU A 81 7.17 -0.25 -6.91
CA GLU A 81 6.92 -1.24 -5.85
C GLU A 81 5.62 -0.99 -5.10
N ALA A 82 5.23 0.27 -4.92
CA ALA A 82 4.05 0.64 -4.15
C ALA A 82 3.38 1.91 -4.65
N LEU A 83 2.07 2.00 -4.39
CA LEU A 83 1.31 3.24 -4.46
C LEU A 83 0.80 3.60 -3.08
N HIS A 84 0.92 4.88 -2.71
CA HIS A 84 0.47 5.43 -1.45
C HIS A 84 -0.69 6.40 -1.68
N PHE A 85 -1.66 6.41 -0.78
CA PHE A 85 -2.79 7.34 -0.85
C PHE A 85 -2.51 8.61 -0.04
N GLY A 86 -2.22 9.71 -0.71
CA GLY A 86 -1.94 11.00 -0.06
C GLY A 86 -3.20 11.81 0.23
N VAL A 87 -3.95 11.43 1.26
CA VAL A 87 -5.30 11.94 1.55
C VAL A 87 -5.40 13.45 1.69
N ALA A 88 -4.38 14.14 2.20
CA ALA A 88 -4.43 15.59 2.45
C ALA A 88 -4.42 16.40 1.14
N ASP A 89 -3.41 16.19 0.32
CA ASP A 89 -3.31 16.85 -1.00
C ASP A 89 -4.39 16.35 -1.95
N TYR A 90 -4.83 15.08 -1.83
CA TYR A 90 -5.96 14.56 -2.59
C TYR A 90 -7.25 15.31 -2.27
N ALA A 91 -7.55 15.53 -0.98
CA ALA A 91 -8.69 16.31 -0.55
C ALA A 91 -8.64 17.75 -1.09
N ALA A 92 -7.48 18.38 -1.02
CA ALA A 92 -7.26 19.73 -1.55
C ALA A 92 -7.44 19.78 -3.08
N SER A 93 -6.89 18.81 -3.80
CA SER A 93 -7.01 18.67 -5.26
C SER A 93 -8.47 18.47 -5.71
N LEU A 94 -9.26 17.72 -4.94
CA LEU A 94 -10.70 17.53 -5.17
C LEU A 94 -11.54 18.73 -4.72
N ARG A 95 -10.93 19.72 -4.01
CA ARG A 95 -11.67 20.81 -3.32
C ARG A 95 -12.69 20.28 -2.31
N ALA A 96 -12.36 19.16 -1.64
CA ALA A 96 -13.20 18.58 -0.61
C ALA A 96 -13.31 19.52 0.60
N ARG A 97 -14.51 19.60 1.19
CA ARG A 97 -14.76 20.45 2.35
C ARG A 97 -14.29 19.76 3.64
N THR A 98 -12.99 19.75 3.86
CA THR A 98 -12.37 19.23 5.08
C THR A 98 -11.08 20.00 5.39
N VAL A 99 -10.74 20.04 6.67
CA VAL A 99 -9.44 20.50 7.17
C VAL A 99 -8.79 19.43 8.05
N VAL A 100 -9.38 18.24 8.11
CA VAL A 100 -8.91 17.11 8.92
C VAL A 100 -8.24 16.08 8.02
N ILE A 101 -6.96 15.85 8.23
CA ILE A 101 -6.16 14.91 7.42
C ILE A 101 -6.56 13.48 7.77
N GLY A 102 -7.16 12.75 6.81
CA GLY A 102 -7.56 11.35 6.96
C GLY A 102 -8.82 11.10 7.78
N GLY A 103 -9.41 12.15 8.38
CA GLY A 103 -10.66 12.05 9.11
C GLY A 103 -11.88 11.91 8.18
N LEU A 104 -12.97 11.39 8.73
CA LEU A 104 -14.25 11.31 8.05
C LEU A 104 -15.04 12.61 8.21
N ASN A 105 -15.78 12.98 7.16
CA ASN A 105 -16.76 14.07 7.24
C ASN A 105 -18.10 13.50 7.74
N PRO A 106 -18.63 13.96 8.87
CA PRO A 106 -19.88 13.44 9.43
C PRO A 106 -21.10 13.73 8.54
N ASP A 107 -21.02 14.71 7.65
CA ASP A 107 -22.09 15.04 6.71
C ASP A 107 -22.11 14.14 5.46
N TYR A 108 -21.06 13.30 5.28
CA TYR A 108 -21.00 12.34 4.18
C TYR A 108 -21.43 10.95 4.66
N PRO A 109 -22.39 10.29 4.00
CA PRO A 109 -22.86 8.97 4.41
C PRO A 109 -21.79 7.90 4.09
N GLY A 110 -20.99 7.55 5.07
CA GLY A 110 -19.94 6.55 4.96
C GLY A 110 -18.53 7.13 4.95
N ASP A 111 -17.63 6.54 4.16
CA ASP A 111 -16.24 6.96 4.03
C ASP A 111 -16.04 7.66 2.68
N GLN A 112 -15.82 8.97 2.71
CA GLN A 112 -15.60 9.77 1.50
C GLN A 112 -14.30 9.41 0.75
N TRP A 113 -13.37 8.70 1.41
CA TRP A 113 -12.10 8.27 0.82
C TRP A 113 -12.18 6.88 0.20
N HIS A 114 -13.27 6.15 0.45
CA HIS A 114 -13.43 4.75 0.05
C HIS A 114 -13.21 4.52 -1.43
N HIS A 115 -13.72 5.37 -2.30
CA HIS A 115 -13.52 5.23 -3.75
C HIS A 115 -12.05 5.31 -4.14
N GLY A 116 -11.33 6.33 -3.67
CA GLY A 116 -9.90 6.48 -3.96
C GLY A 116 -9.05 5.34 -3.42
N LEU A 117 -9.31 4.93 -2.18
CA LEU A 117 -8.62 3.79 -1.57
C LEU A 117 -8.89 2.47 -2.31
N SER A 118 -10.15 2.23 -2.71
CA SER A 118 -10.53 1.02 -3.45
C SER A 118 -9.91 0.97 -4.85
N GLU A 119 -9.90 2.11 -5.57
CA GLU A 119 -9.25 2.21 -6.89
C GLU A 119 -7.74 1.98 -6.78
N LEU A 120 -7.10 2.54 -5.75
CA LEU A 120 -5.67 2.33 -5.48
C LEU A 120 -5.38 0.85 -5.21
N VAL A 121 -6.13 0.21 -4.31
CA VAL A 121 -5.96 -1.23 -3.99
C VAL A 121 -6.15 -2.09 -5.24
N MET A 122 -7.25 -1.89 -5.97
CA MET A 122 -7.54 -2.65 -7.20
C MET A 122 -6.40 -2.51 -8.21
N THR A 123 -5.90 -1.29 -8.40
CA THR A 123 -4.80 -1.02 -9.32
C THR A 123 -3.51 -1.70 -8.86
N CYS A 124 -3.14 -1.55 -7.58
CA CYS A 124 -1.97 -2.22 -7.04
C CYS A 124 -2.01 -3.74 -7.25
N ARG A 125 -3.16 -4.38 -6.99
CA ARG A 125 -3.29 -5.83 -7.19
C ARG A 125 -3.20 -6.23 -8.65
N ALA A 126 -3.75 -5.42 -9.56
CA ALA A 126 -3.69 -5.70 -11.00
C ALA A 126 -2.25 -5.65 -11.56
N TYR A 127 -1.39 -4.84 -10.98
CA TYR A 127 0.00 -4.62 -11.45
C TYR A 127 1.06 -5.18 -10.51
N GLY A 128 0.68 -5.93 -9.47
CA GLY A 128 1.64 -6.57 -8.54
C GLY A 128 2.31 -5.61 -7.55
N LEU A 129 1.69 -4.46 -7.30
CA LEU A 129 2.21 -3.43 -6.41
C LEU A 129 1.62 -3.56 -4.99
N ARG A 130 2.30 -2.95 -4.03
CA ARG A 130 1.80 -2.80 -2.66
C ARG A 130 0.89 -1.57 -2.55
N ALA A 131 -0.16 -1.69 -1.76
CA ALA A 131 -1.14 -0.63 -1.53
C ALA A 131 -0.99 -0.08 -0.10
N ILE A 132 -0.63 1.19 0.04
CA ILE A 132 -0.33 1.83 1.32
C ILE A 132 -1.29 3.01 1.53
N ASP A 133 -1.90 3.09 2.71
CA ASP A 133 -2.70 4.25 3.12
C ASP A 133 -1.79 5.35 3.68
N GLY A 134 -2.20 6.58 3.49
CA GLY A 134 -1.48 7.79 3.88
C GLY A 134 -1.64 8.17 5.35
N PRO A 135 -1.32 9.44 5.68
CA PRO A 135 -1.32 9.92 7.05
C PRO A 135 -2.72 10.06 7.66
N PHE A 136 -2.74 10.02 8.98
CA PHE A 136 -3.85 10.48 9.80
C PHE A 136 -3.35 11.59 10.72
N GLY A 137 -3.92 12.80 10.59
CA GLY A 137 -3.32 14.01 11.14
C GLY A 137 -3.40 14.16 12.65
N ASP A 138 -4.46 13.64 13.30
CA ASP A 138 -4.60 13.73 14.74
C ASP A 138 -3.93 12.55 15.45
N PHE A 139 -2.68 12.76 15.86
CA PHE A 139 -1.93 11.74 16.61
C PHE A 139 -2.34 11.64 18.10
N ASN A 140 -3.25 12.51 18.58
CA ASN A 140 -3.83 12.42 19.92
C ASN A 140 -5.14 11.61 19.94
N ASP A 141 -5.63 11.18 18.77
CA ASP A 141 -6.81 10.31 18.65
C ASP A 141 -6.42 8.91 18.12
N PRO A 142 -5.95 8.02 19.00
CA PRO A 142 -5.56 6.66 18.62
C PRO A 142 -6.74 5.82 18.14
N GLU A 143 -7.95 6.07 18.63
CA GLU A 143 -9.14 5.30 18.25
C GLU A 143 -9.54 5.60 16.80
N ALA A 144 -9.55 6.87 16.42
CA ALA A 144 -9.83 7.27 15.04
C ALA A 144 -8.73 6.79 14.06
N TYR A 145 -7.45 6.81 14.47
CA TYR A 145 -6.35 6.23 13.70
C TYR A 145 -6.59 4.72 13.45
N ILE A 146 -6.88 3.96 14.51
CA ILE A 146 -7.16 2.52 14.41
C ILE A 146 -8.37 2.25 13.53
N ALA A 147 -9.44 3.05 13.69
CA ALA A 147 -10.65 2.90 12.86
C ALA A 147 -10.35 3.14 11.38
N ALA A 148 -9.56 4.18 11.05
CA ALA A 148 -9.11 4.45 9.68
C ALA A 148 -8.26 3.29 9.13
N ALA A 149 -7.26 2.83 9.90
CA ALA A 149 -6.40 1.72 9.51
C ALA A 149 -7.20 0.42 9.26
N LYS A 150 -8.16 0.09 10.12
CA LYS A 150 -9.04 -1.08 9.97
C LYS A 150 -9.90 -1.01 8.71
N ARG A 151 -10.43 0.17 8.36
CA ARG A 151 -11.18 0.35 7.10
C ARG A 151 -10.30 0.09 5.89
N GLY A 152 -9.06 0.63 5.90
CA GLY A 152 -8.09 0.36 4.85
C GLY A 152 -7.73 -1.13 4.74
N ALA A 153 -7.39 -1.76 5.87
CA ALA A 153 -7.06 -3.19 5.91
C ALA A 153 -8.21 -4.07 5.38
N ALA A 154 -9.46 -3.71 5.69
CA ALA A 154 -10.64 -4.47 5.24
C ALA A 154 -10.81 -4.48 3.70
N ILE A 155 -10.30 -3.50 2.99
CA ILE A 155 -10.35 -3.43 1.52
C ILE A 155 -9.05 -3.85 0.84
N GLY A 156 -8.02 -4.24 1.62
CA GLY A 156 -6.77 -4.77 1.09
C GLY A 156 -5.56 -3.82 1.12
N ILE A 157 -5.62 -2.73 1.86
CA ILE A 157 -4.45 -1.91 2.21
C ILE A 157 -3.51 -2.74 3.10
N GLU A 158 -2.20 -2.63 2.87
CA GLU A 158 -1.16 -3.41 3.55
C GLU A 158 -0.44 -2.66 4.67
N GLY A 159 -0.59 -1.35 4.71
CA GLY A 159 0.05 -0.51 5.72
C GLY A 159 -0.49 0.91 5.71
N LYS A 160 -0.13 1.68 6.73
CA LYS A 160 -0.54 3.06 6.89
C LYS A 160 0.61 3.91 7.42
N TRP A 161 0.73 5.14 6.93
CA TRP A 161 1.74 6.05 7.43
C TRP A 161 1.56 6.35 8.92
N ALA A 162 2.66 6.35 9.64
CA ALA A 162 2.78 6.85 10.99
C ALA A 162 3.56 8.17 10.95
N ILE A 163 2.90 9.29 11.20
CA ILE A 163 3.52 10.61 11.22
C ILE A 163 4.00 11.01 12.63
N HIS A 164 3.69 10.18 13.62
CA HIS A 164 4.15 10.34 14.99
C HIS A 164 4.47 8.95 15.58
N PRO A 165 5.48 8.82 16.46
CA PRO A 165 5.85 7.53 17.06
C PRO A 165 4.70 6.79 17.75
N SER A 166 3.73 7.51 18.35
CA SER A 166 2.55 6.89 18.98
C SER A 166 1.65 6.12 18.01
N GLN A 167 1.77 6.32 16.70
CA GLN A 167 0.99 5.64 15.69
C GLN A 167 1.62 4.32 15.22
N ILE A 168 2.90 4.08 15.49
CA ILE A 168 3.65 2.91 14.99
C ILE A 168 3.03 1.60 15.50
N ASP A 169 2.89 1.46 16.82
CA ASP A 169 2.33 0.25 17.42
C ASP A 169 0.86 0.04 17.04
N LEU A 170 0.12 1.14 16.83
CA LEU A 170 -1.27 1.07 16.39
C LEU A 170 -1.37 0.51 14.96
N ALA A 171 -0.51 0.99 14.05
CA ALA A 171 -0.44 0.46 12.70
C ALA A 171 -0.03 -1.02 12.70
N ASN A 172 1.06 -1.35 13.37
CA ASN A 172 1.55 -2.73 13.47
C ASN A 172 0.47 -3.68 13.98
N LYS A 173 -0.28 -3.29 15.01
CA LYS A 173 -1.37 -4.10 15.57
C LYS A 173 -2.51 -4.33 14.58
N VAL A 174 -2.85 -3.34 13.75
CA VAL A 174 -3.95 -3.46 12.78
C VAL A 174 -3.55 -4.31 11.58
N PHE A 175 -2.33 -4.11 11.05
CA PHE A 175 -1.87 -4.78 9.84
C PHE A 175 -1.22 -6.15 10.11
N SER A 176 -1.04 -6.54 11.38
CA SER A 176 -0.67 -7.91 11.75
C SER A 176 -1.93 -8.76 11.90
N PRO A 177 -2.05 -9.89 11.20
CA PRO A 177 -3.23 -10.73 11.33
C PRO A 177 -3.33 -11.31 12.76
N PRO A 178 -4.51 -11.26 13.39
CA PRO A 178 -4.72 -11.88 14.70
C PRO A 178 -4.46 -13.39 14.67
N GLU A 179 -3.91 -13.93 15.75
CA GLU A 179 -3.61 -15.37 15.86
C GLU A 179 -4.82 -16.27 15.52
N ALA A 180 -6.02 -15.86 15.92
CA ALA A 180 -7.24 -16.59 15.61
C ALA A 180 -7.52 -16.67 14.10
N GLU A 181 -7.21 -15.60 13.33
CA GLU A 181 -7.35 -15.60 11.87
C GLU A 181 -6.28 -16.48 11.23
N VAL A 182 -5.04 -16.41 11.70
CA VAL A 182 -3.94 -17.24 11.22
C VAL A 182 -4.26 -18.74 11.45
N ASN A 183 -4.73 -19.11 12.65
CA ASN A 183 -5.11 -20.48 12.97
C ASN A 183 -6.29 -20.97 12.10
N LYS A 184 -7.27 -20.11 11.85
CA LYS A 184 -8.37 -20.43 10.95
C LYS A 184 -7.89 -20.61 9.51
N ALA A 185 -7.01 -19.75 9.03
CA ALA A 185 -6.42 -19.84 7.70
C ALA A 185 -5.63 -21.15 7.52
N LYS A 186 -4.82 -21.56 8.51
CA LYS A 186 -4.10 -22.84 8.49
C LYS A 186 -5.07 -24.02 8.41
N ARG A 187 -6.15 -24.03 9.20
CA ARG A 187 -7.19 -25.08 9.15
C ARG A 187 -7.88 -25.16 7.78
N ILE A 188 -8.16 -24.01 7.14
CA ILE A 188 -8.74 -23.98 5.77
C ILE A 188 -7.81 -24.70 4.79
N LEU A 189 -6.51 -24.38 4.82
CA LEU A 189 -5.52 -25.00 3.93
C LEU A 189 -5.40 -26.50 4.17
N GLU A 190 -5.35 -26.94 5.43
CA GLU A 190 -5.29 -28.37 5.80
C GLU A 190 -6.51 -29.15 5.29
N GLU A 191 -7.73 -28.62 5.47
CA GLU A 191 -8.95 -29.30 5.03
C GLU A 191 -9.06 -29.36 3.50
N LEU A 192 -8.63 -28.31 2.79
CA LEU A 192 -8.60 -28.34 1.33
C LEU A 192 -7.53 -29.29 0.78
N GLU A 193 -6.38 -29.40 1.45
CA GLU A 193 -5.36 -30.40 1.09
C GLU A 193 -5.88 -31.84 1.25
N LYS A 194 -6.62 -32.12 2.33
CA LYS A 194 -7.28 -33.44 2.52
C LYS A 194 -8.30 -33.70 1.42
N ALA A 195 -9.16 -32.73 1.13
CA ALA A 195 -10.15 -32.86 0.06
C ALA A 195 -9.52 -33.10 -1.31
N ALA A 196 -8.42 -32.40 -1.61
CA ALA A 196 -7.68 -32.58 -2.87
C ALA A 196 -7.11 -34.01 -3.02
N LYS A 197 -6.60 -34.61 -1.92
CA LYS A 197 -6.14 -36.00 -1.90
C LYS A 197 -7.26 -37.02 -2.17
N GLU A 198 -8.52 -36.64 -1.87
CA GLU A 198 -9.72 -37.41 -2.16
C GLU A 198 -10.32 -37.08 -3.55
N GLY A 199 -9.68 -36.26 -4.36
CA GLY A 199 -10.15 -35.85 -5.69
C GLY A 199 -11.30 -34.83 -5.65
N LYS A 200 -11.51 -34.14 -4.51
CA LYS A 200 -12.57 -33.13 -4.32
C LYS A 200 -12.00 -31.72 -4.47
N GLY A 201 -12.71 -30.85 -5.19
CA GLY A 201 -12.33 -29.43 -5.38
C GLY A 201 -12.82 -28.48 -4.29
N ALA A 202 -13.61 -28.95 -3.32
CA ALA A 202 -14.17 -28.20 -2.22
C ALA A 202 -14.33 -29.08 -0.98
N ALA A 203 -14.38 -28.43 0.21
CA ALA A 203 -14.60 -29.07 1.48
C ALA A 203 -15.59 -28.29 2.35
N GLN A 204 -15.85 -28.76 3.55
CA GLN A 204 -16.63 -28.04 4.54
C GLN A 204 -15.80 -27.86 5.81
N LEU A 205 -15.73 -26.62 6.33
CA LEU A 205 -15.10 -26.30 7.59
C LEU A 205 -16.06 -25.42 8.43
N ASP A 206 -16.29 -25.82 9.68
CA ASP A 206 -17.16 -25.10 10.63
C ASP A 206 -18.55 -24.77 10.04
N GLY A 207 -19.15 -25.72 9.28
CA GLY A 207 -20.45 -25.55 8.65
C GLY A 207 -20.48 -24.66 7.40
N ARG A 208 -19.33 -24.25 6.88
CA ARG A 208 -19.20 -23.40 5.68
C ARG A 208 -18.44 -24.13 4.58
N MET A 209 -18.85 -23.89 3.34
CA MET A 209 -18.11 -24.37 2.18
C MET A 209 -16.80 -23.60 2.03
N ILE A 210 -15.73 -24.31 1.73
CA ILE A 210 -14.42 -23.78 1.38
C ILE A 210 -13.94 -24.40 0.06
N ASP A 211 -13.25 -23.61 -0.75
CA ASP A 211 -12.80 -23.98 -2.09
C ASP A 211 -11.44 -23.31 -2.44
N ALA A 212 -11.04 -23.33 -3.69
CA ALA A 212 -9.81 -22.71 -4.16
C ALA A 212 -9.74 -21.18 -3.91
N ALA A 213 -10.86 -20.47 -3.87
CA ALA A 213 -10.87 -19.06 -3.50
C ALA A 213 -10.57 -18.88 -2.00
N SER A 214 -11.16 -19.76 -1.16
CA SER A 214 -10.86 -19.79 0.27
C SER A 214 -9.40 -20.13 0.55
N ALA A 215 -8.77 -21.00 -0.24
CA ALA A 215 -7.33 -21.29 -0.15
C ALA A 215 -6.48 -20.03 -0.39
N ARG A 216 -6.74 -19.31 -1.48
CA ARG A 216 -5.99 -18.06 -1.78
C ARG A 216 -6.12 -17.00 -0.69
N MET A 217 -7.32 -16.83 -0.12
CA MET A 217 -7.53 -15.92 1.02
C MET A 217 -6.75 -16.37 2.25
N ALA A 218 -6.74 -17.67 2.56
CA ALA A 218 -6.01 -18.23 3.69
C ALA A 218 -4.48 -18.13 3.51
N GLU A 219 -3.97 -18.39 2.30
CA GLU A 219 -2.56 -18.24 1.95
C GLU A 219 -2.07 -16.81 2.17
N ASN A 220 -2.85 -15.80 1.80
CA ASN A 220 -2.49 -14.39 2.04
C ASN A 220 -2.27 -14.12 3.54
N ILE A 221 -3.16 -14.57 4.41
CA ILE A 221 -3.05 -14.38 5.86
C ILE A 221 -1.82 -15.10 6.41
N VAL A 222 -1.60 -16.36 6.02
CA VAL A 222 -0.46 -17.15 6.48
C VAL A 222 0.86 -16.57 5.98
N ASN A 223 0.90 -16.02 4.78
CA ASN A 223 2.10 -15.40 4.23
C ASN A 223 2.46 -14.10 4.96
N ILE A 224 1.47 -13.26 5.30
CA ILE A 224 1.69 -12.07 6.13
C ILE A 224 2.23 -12.47 7.51
N ASP A 225 1.64 -13.47 8.16
CA ASP A 225 2.10 -13.98 9.45
C ASP A 225 3.56 -14.46 9.39
N LYS A 226 3.94 -15.20 8.34
CA LYS A 226 5.32 -15.65 8.13
C LYS A 226 6.30 -14.49 7.94
N LEU A 227 5.93 -13.46 7.17
CA LEU A 227 6.80 -12.30 6.94
C LEU A 227 7.06 -11.53 8.23
N ILE A 228 6.07 -11.47 9.14
CA ILE A 228 6.20 -10.78 10.43
C ILE A 228 7.04 -11.59 11.41
N ASN A 229 6.86 -12.92 11.46
CA ASN A 229 7.44 -13.78 12.49
C ASN A 229 8.79 -14.43 12.10
N ASN A 230 9.19 -14.36 10.82
CA ASN A 230 10.48 -14.90 10.33
C ASN A 230 11.59 -13.84 10.28
N LYS A 231 11.57 -12.84 11.16
CA LYS A 231 12.63 -11.83 11.31
C LYS A 231 13.75 -12.33 12.21
#